data_8fdc8b60efc6723ddc3209815cc31bbf
#
_entry.id   8fdc8b60efc6723ddc3209815cc31bbf
#
_cell.length_a   1.000
_cell.length_b   1.000
_cell.length_c   1.000
_cell.angle_alpha   90.00
_cell.angle_beta   90.00
_cell.angle_gamma   90.00
#
_symmetry.space_group_name_H-M   'P 1'
#
loop_
_entity.id
_entity.type
_entity.pdbx_description
1 polymer ?
#
loop_
_entity_poly.entity_id
_entity_poly.type
_entity_poly.pdbx_seq_one_letter_code
_entity_poly.pdbx_strand_id
1 'polypeptide(L)'
;MSKNCGILYALQNELWGDNLKCGLTTQKIKKRISNLQTALFIDCEVIATTNQLVNCKIYEFLLKKILKEYRIRTDREFFNVDYSTIKEIYETFNYINSILDTEEKLNNYIERNYPEYYNRKNETSSSSDKPKRKRRRKGLFVDTSY
;
A
#
# COMPACT_ATOMS: atom_id res chain seq x y z
N MET A 1 21.41 4.23 -1.42
CA MET A 1 20.11 3.81 -0.92
C MET A 1 19.26 3.24 -2.05
N SER A 2 18.53 2.17 -1.79
CA SER A 2 17.70 1.57 -2.83
C SER A 2 16.56 2.51 -3.22
N LYS A 3 16.19 2.48 -4.50
CA LYS A 3 15.06 3.27 -4.98
C LYS A 3 13.72 2.81 -4.39
N ASN A 4 13.68 1.62 -3.76
CA ASN A 4 12.48 1.09 -3.13
C ASN A 4 12.41 1.44 -1.64
N CYS A 5 13.42 2.13 -1.13
CA CYS A 5 13.44 2.56 0.26
C CYS A 5 12.41 3.66 0.45
N GLY A 6 11.59 3.53 1.49
CA GLY A 6 10.54 4.51 1.72
C GLY A 6 9.74 4.17 2.95
N ILE A 7 8.59 4.81 3.08
CA ILE A 7 7.71 4.62 4.23
C ILE A 7 6.30 4.27 3.78
N LEU A 8 5.56 3.64 4.69
CA LEU A 8 4.11 3.54 4.56
C LEU A 8 3.48 4.62 5.42
N TYR A 9 2.34 5.11 4.99
CA TYR A 9 1.60 6.13 5.73
C TYR A 9 0.13 5.77 5.77
N ALA A 10 -0.57 6.36 6.73
CA ALA A 10 -2.02 6.24 6.82
C ALA A 10 -2.59 7.63 7.01
N LEU A 11 -3.59 7.96 6.22
CA LEU A 11 -4.23 9.27 6.20
C LEU A 11 -5.70 9.15 6.57
N GLN A 12 -6.22 10.21 7.17
CA GLN A 12 -7.65 10.32 7.40
C GLN A 12 -8.16 11.67 6.91
N ASN A 13 -9.46 11.72 6.67
CA ASN A 13 -10.14 12.93 6.24
C ASN A 13 -11.61 12.78 6.61
N GLU A 14 -12.25 13.88 6.97
CA GLU A 14 -13.66 13.87 7.37
C GLU A 14 -14.57 13.24 6.31
N LEU A 15 -14.26 13.48 5.04
CA LEU A 15 -15.09 13.01 3.94
C LEU A 15 -15.01 11.48 3.78
N TRP A 16 -14.00 10.85 4.36
CA TRP A 16 -13.82 9.41 4.27
C TRP A 16 -14.48 8.65 5.41
N GLY A 17 -15.04 9.37 6.39
CA GLY A 17 -15.63 8.76 7.58
C GLY A 17 -14.59 8.00 8.36
N ASP A 18 -14.90 6.74 8.67
CA ASP A 18 -14.00 5.90 9.45
C ASP A 18 -12.93 5.21 8.59
N ASN A 19 -12.92 5.48 7.30
CA ASN A 19 -11.98 4.82 6.41
C ASN A 19 -10.64 5.54 6.39
N LEU A 20 -9.57 4.77 6.28
CA LEU A 20 -8.22 5.30 6.22
C LEU A 20 -7.62 5.01 4.86
N LYS A 21 -6.86 5.95 4.33
CA LYS A 21 -6.11 5.74 3.10
C LYS A 21 -4.69 5.34 3.47
N CYS A 22 -4.29 4.16 3.08
CA CYS A 22 -2.94 3.66 3.36
C CYS A 22 -2.16 3.58 2.05
N GLY A 23 -0.94 4.07 2.07
CA GLY A 23 -0.12 4.06 0.87
C GLY A 23 1.34 4.08 1.21
N LEU A 24 2.17 4.17 0.18
CA LEU A 24 3.61 4.24 0.34
C LEU A 24 4.15 5.48 -0.37
N THR A 25 5.33 5.90 0.06
CA THR A 25 6.04 6.94 -0.66
C THR A 25 7.54 6.76 -0.50
N THR A 26 8.27 7.01 -1.58
CA THR A 26 9.72 7.07 -1.55
C THR A 26 10.20 8.51 -1.45
N GLN A 27 9.25 9.46 -1.42
CA GLN A 27 9.51 10.88 -1.24
C GLN A 27 9.32 11.24 0.22
N LYS A 28 9.65 12.48 0.56
CA LYS A 28 9.34 12.99 1.90
C LYS A 28 7.84 13.03 2.08
N ILE A 29 7.38 12.68 3.28
CA ILE A 29 5.95 12.58 3.55
C ILE A 29 5.23 13.92 3.31
N LYS A 30 5.86 15.02 3.67
CA LYS A 30 5.25 16.33 3.47
C LYS A 30 4.96 16.60 1.99
N LYS A 31 5.92 16.23 1.14
CA LYS A 31 5.75 16.42 -0.30
C LYS A 31 4.61 15.54 -0.84
N ARG A 32 4.55 14.29 -0.37
CA ARG A 32 3.49 13.38 -0.80
C ARG A 32 2.12 13.88 -0.38
N ILE A 33 2.00 14.39 0.85
CA ILE A 33 0.73 14.91 1.36
C ILE A 33 0.31 16.14 0.55
N SER A 34 1.25 17.03 0.27
CA SER A 34 0.97 18.22 -0.51
C SER A 34 0.43 17.84 -1.90
N ASN A 35 1.05 16.86 -2.55
CA ASN A 35 0.59 16.41 -3.86
C ASN A 35 -0.81 15.82 -3.78
N LEU A 36 -1.09 15.04 -2.75
CA LEU A 36 -2.40 14.42 -2.58
C LEU A 36 -3.47 15.47 -2.31
N GLN A 37 -3.18 16.46 -1.47
CA GLN A 37 -4.13 17.51 -1.17
C GLN A 37 -4.46 18.34 -2.42
N THR A 38 -3.44 18.60 -3.22
CA THR A 38 -3.65 19.33 -4.47
C THR A 38 -4.53 18.52 -5.42
N ALA A 39 -4.26 17.24 -5.57
CA ALA A 39 -5.00 16.39 -6.49
C ALA A 39 -6.44 16.16 -6.04
N LEU A 40 -6.66 16.05 -4.74
CA LEU A 40 -7.97 15.71 -4.19
C LEU A 40 -8.77 16.94 -3.76
N PHE A 41 -8.12 18.09 -3.66
CA PHE A 41 -8.74 19.33 -3.18
C PHE A 41 -9.31 19.18 -1.77
N ILE A 42 -8.69 18.34 -0.93
CA ILE A 42 -9.12 18.14 0.45
C ILE A 42 -7.89 18.07 1.34
N ASP A 43 -8.08 18.37 2.61
CA ASP A 43 -7.01 18.27 3.59
C ASP A 43 -6.97 16.85 4.14
N CYS A 44 -5.78 16.30 4.25
CA CYS A 44 -5.56 14.97 4.82
C CYS A 44 -4.68 15.09 6.04
N GLU A 45 -5.00 14.29 7.04
CA GLU A 45 -4.20 14.23 8.26
C GLU A 45 -3.41 12.93 8.28
N VAL A 46 -2.10 13.03 8.51
CA VAL A 46 -1.24 11.84 8.66
C VAL A 46 -1.42 11.33 10.08
N ILE A 47 -1.98 10.14 10.23
CA ILE A 47 -2.21 9.60 11.56
C ILE A 47 -1.20 8.52 11.95
N ALA A 48 -0.49 7.95 10.97
CA ALA A 48 0.51 6.94 11.26
C ALA A 48 1.50 6.85 10.09
N THR A 49 2.76 6.59 10.43
CA THR A 49 3.79 6.31 9.42
C THR A 49 4.72 5.23 9.97
N THR A 50 5.38 4.52 9.06
CA THR A 50 6.47 3.64 9.45
C THR A 50 7.78 4.43 9.46
N ASN A 51 8.83 3.82 10.00
CA ASN A 51 10.18 4.29 9.78
C ASN A 51 10.55 4.03 8.31
N GLN A 52 11.73 4.49 7.92
CA GLN A 52 12.24 4.20 6.58
C GLN A 52 12.44 2.70 6.44
N LEU A 53 11.75 2.10 5.48
CA LEU A 53 11.79 0.66 5.23
C LEU A 53 12.72 0.37 4.07
N VAL A 54 13.42 -0.75 4.11
CA VAL A 54 14.39 -1.09 3.05
C VAL A 54 13.71 -1.33 1.71
N ASN A 55 12.44 -1.77 1.74
CA ASN A 55 11.65 -1.90 0.51
C ASN A 55 10.18 -1.75 0.86
N CYS A 56 9.69 -0.53 0.76
CA CYS A 56 8.31 -0.23 1.18
C CYS A 56 7.26 -0.92 0.32
N LYS A 57 7.60 -1.31 -0.91
CA LYS A 57 6.65 -2.00 -1.77
C LYS A 57 6.31 -3.39 -1.23
N ILE A 58 7.29 -4.08 -0.68
CA ILE A 58 7.07 -5.39 -0.07
C ILE A 58 6.15 -5.24 1.14
N TYR A 59 6.40 -4.23 1.98
CA TYR A 59 5.57 -4.01 3.15
C TYR A 59 4.14 -3.59 2.78
N GLU A 60 3.98 -2.86 1.68
CA GLU A 60 2.64 -2.55 1.21
C GLU A 60 1.90 -3.82 0.78
N PHE A 61 2.62 -4.72 0.11
CA PHE A 61 2.05 -6.03 -0.25
C PHE A 61 1.59 -6.78 1.00
N LEU A 62 2.43 -6.81 2.05
CA LEU A 62 2.08 -7.46 3.30
C LEU A 62 0.88 -6.79 3.96
N LEU A 63 0.85 -5.47 3.96
CA LEU A 63 -0.27 -4.73 4.53
C LEU A 63 -1.58 -5.10 3.86
N LYS A 64 -1.57 -5.18 2.54
CA LYS A 64 -2.78 -5.54 1.80
C LYS A 64 -3.24 -6.96 2.10
N LYS A 65 -2.30 -7.87 2.34
CA LYS A 65 -2.64 -9.23 2.75
C LYS A 65 -3.28 -9.24 4.14
N ILE A 66 -2.66 -8.52 5.08
CA ILE A 66 -3.16 -8.47 6.45
C ILE A 66 -4.54 -7.85 6.52
N LEU A 67 -4.77 -6.79 5.75
CA LEU A 67 -6.01 -6.02 5.80
C LEU A 67 -6.98 -6.36 4.68
N LYS A 68 -6.81 -7.52 4.08
CA LYS A 68 -7.62 -7.92 2.92
C LYS A 68 -9.12 -7.77 3.17
N GLU A 69 -9.59 -8.18 4.34
CA GLU A 69 -11.01 -8.16 4.65
C GLU A 69 -11.54 -6.78 5.02
N TYR A 70 -10.64 -5.85 5.28
CA TYR A 70 -11.00 -4.48 5.65
C TYR A 70 -10.93 -3.51 4.47
N ARG A 71 -10.54 -4.01 3.31
CA ARG A 71 -10.37 -3.18 2.12
C ARG A 71 -11.73 -2.84 1.53
N ILE A 72 -11.96 -1.55 1.30
CA ILE A 72 -13.25 -1.08 0.80
C ILE A 72 -13.43 -1.49 -0.66
N ARG A 73 -12.39 -1.30 -1.46
CA ARG A 73 -12.42 -1.65 -2.89
C ARG A 73 -11.06 -2.21 -3.27
N THR A 74 -11.06 -3.16 -4.20
CA THR A 74 -9.80 -3.80 -4.61
C THR A 74 -8.91 -2.89 -5.42
N ASP A 75 -9.48 -1.84 -6.03
CA ASP A 75 -8.71 -0.91 -6.86
C ASP A 75 -8.34 0.37 -6.12
N ARG A 76 -8.61 0.44 -4.81
CA ARG A 76 -8.32 1.62 -4.00
C ARG A 76 -7.54 1.22 -2.77
N GLU A 77 -6.88 2.22 -2.19
CA GLU A 77 -6.06 2.00 -1.00
C GLU A 77 -6.77 2.45 0.27
N PHE A 78 -8.09 2.28 0.31
CA PHE A 78 -8.91 2.63 1.47
C PHE A 78 -9.28 1.38 2.24
N PHE A 79 -9.18 1.48 3.57
CA PHE A 79 -9.45 0.37 4.47
C PHE A 79 -10.34 0.84 5.60
N ASN A 80 -11.33 0.02 5.95
CA ASN A 80 -12.18 0.27 7.11
C ASN A 80 -11.54 -0.37 8.32
N VAL A 81 -10.55 0.31 8.87
CA VAL A 81 -9.74 -0.20 9.97
C VAL A 81 -9.41 0.97 10.89
N ASP A 82 -9.34 0.71 12.19
CA ASP A 82 -9.13 1.80 13.13
C ASP A 82 -7.64 2.16 13.26
N TYR A 83 -7.43 3.33 13.86
CA TYR A 83 -6.08 3.88 14.02
C TYR A 83 -5.17 2.95 14.81
N SER A 84 -5.69 2.38 15.91
CA SER A 84 -4.84 1.55 16.77
C SER A 84 -4.35 0.31 16.07
N THR A 85 -5.18 -0.27 15.20
CA THR A 85 -4.78 -1.44 14.42
C THR A 85 -3.70 -1.09 13.42
N ILE A 86 -3.85 0.02 12.70
CA ILE A 86 -2.85 0.47 11.73
C ILE A 86 -1.53 0.79 12.45
N LYS A 87 -1.62 1.47 13.57
CA LYS A 87 -0.43 1.82 14.34
C LYS A 87 0.33 0.57 14.75
N GLU A 88 -0.39 -0.43 15.24
CA GLU A 88 0.22 -1.68 15.67
C GLU A 88 0.90 -2.40 14.51
N ILE A 89 0.24 -2.43 13.36
CA ILE A 89 0.81 -3.07 12.17
C ILE A 89 2.08 -2.36 11.73
N TYR A 90 2.05 -1.03 11.71
CA TYR A 90 3.22 -0.25 11.29
C TYR A 90 4.37 -0.41 12.25
N GLU A 91 4.08 -0.50 13.55
CA GLU A 91 5.14 -0.76 14.54
C GLU A 91 5.73 -2.15 14.36
N THR A 92 4.90 -3.12 14.00
CA THR A 92 5.38 -4.46 13.69
C THR A 92 6.29 -4.44 12.47
N PHE A 93 5.91 -3.70 11.44
CA PHE A 93 6.75 -3.55 10.25
C PHE A 93 8.08 -2.91 10.60
N ASN A 94 8.08 -1.89 11.46
CA ASN A 94 9.32 -1.27 11.93
C ASN A 94 10.22 -2.29 12.61
N TYR A 95 9.63 -3.14 13.43
CA TYR A 95 10.38 -4.19 14.13
C TYR A 95 10.98 -5.19 13.14
N ILE A 96 10.18 -5.65 12.18
CA ILE A 96 10.66 -6.58 11.17
C ILE A 96 11.79 -5.95 10.37
N ASN A 97 11.63 -4.69 10.01
CA ASN A 97 12.65 -3.96 9.24
C ASN A 97 13.95 -3.82 10.03
N SER A 98 13.88 -3.76 11.36
CA SER A 98 15.08 -3.68 12.18
C SER A 98 15.87 -4.99 12.19
N ILE A 99 15.19 -6.10 11.90
CA ILE A 99 15.80 -7.42 11.83
C ILE A 99 16.24 -7.73 10.40
N LEU A 100 15.34 -7.53 9.44
CA LEU A 100 15.61 -7.76 8.01
C LEU A 100 16.01 -6.41 7.39
N ASP A 101 17.16 -5.93 7.79
CA ASP A 101 17.56 -4.53 7.56
C ASP A 101 18.26 -4.29 6.23
N THR A 102 18.37 -5.30 5.38
CA THR A 102 18.87 -5.14 4.01
C THR A 102 17.87 -5.75 3.04
N GLU A 103 17.94 -5.28 1.80
CA GLU A 103 17.05 -5.82 0.78
C GLU A 103 17.27 -7.33 0.58
N GLU A 104 18.53 -7.75 0.67
CA GLU A 104 18.84 -9.16 0.51
C GLU A 104 18.16 -10.02 1.58
N LYS A 105 18.26 -9.61 2.84
CA LYS A 105 17.63 -10.34 3.93
C LYS A 105 16.12 -10.39 3.76
N LEU A 106 15.54 -9.26 3.42
CA LEU A 106 14.10 -9.16 3.25
C LEU A 106 13.65 -10.02 2.06
N ASN A 107 14.35 -9.92 0.93
CA ASN A 107 13.99 -10.69 -0.26
C ASN A 107 14.08 -12.20 0.01
N ASN A 108 15.11 -12.64 0.74
CA ASN A 108 15.25 -14.05 1.06
C ASN A 108 14.08 -14.54 1.91
N TYR A 109 13.65 -13.71 2.86
CA TYR A 109 12.51 -14.05 3.72
C TYR A 109 11.22 -14.14 2.90
N ILE A 110 10.98 -13.15 2.03
CA ILE A 110 9.76 -13.09 1.23
C ILE A 110 9.74 -14.23 0.22
N GLU A 111 10.86 -14.51 -0.41
CA GLU A 111 10.96 -15.63 -1.35
C GLU A 111 10.57 -16.94 -0.70
N ARG A 112 10.98 -17.12 0.55
CA ARG A 112 10.75 -18.36 1.28
C ARG A 112 9.33 -18.46 1.82
N ASN A 113 8.75 -17.34 2.26
CA ASN A 113 7.47 -17.36 2.97
C ASN A 113 6.30 -16.81 2.15
N TYR A 114 6.56 -15.98 1.16
CA TYR A 114 5.53 -15.34 0.34
C TYR A 114 5.97 -15.32 -1.12
N PRO A 115 6.26 -16.49 -1.70
CA PRO A 115 6.75 -16.53 -3.08
C PRO A 115 5.76 -15.93 -4.07
N GLU A 116 4.49 -15.86 -3.70
CA GLU A 116 3.46 -15.28 -4.57
C GLU A 116 3.72 -13.81 -4.88
N TYR A 117 4.49 -13.10 -4.05
CA TYR A 117 4.83 -11.73 -4.34
C TYR A 117 5.55 -11.61 -5.69
N TYR A 118 6.48 -12.51 -5.95
CA TYR A 118 7.25 -12.50 -7.20
C TYR A 118 6.45 -13.09 -8.34
N ASN A 119 5.67 -14.12 -8.09
CA ASN A 119 4.81 -14.71 -9.11
C ASN A 119 3.76 -13.73 -9.58
N ARG A 120 3.20 -12.97 -8.64
CA ARG A 120 2.20 -11.96 -8.93
C ARG A 120 2.74 -10.88 -9.87
N LYS A 121 4.00 -10.48 -9.70
CA LYS A 121 4.65 -9.52 -10.59
C LYS A 121 4.80 -10.08 -11.97
N ASN A 122 5.17 -11.35 -12.07
CA ASN A 122 5.31 -12.02 -13.36
C ASN A 122 3.96 -12.13 -14.07
N GLU A 123 2.93 -12.46 -13.33
CA GLU A 123 1.58 -12.56 -13.87
C GLU A 123 1.11 -11.19 -14.39
N THR A 124 1.40 -10.15 -13.65
CA THR A 124 1.04 -8.80 -14.07
C THR A 124 1.72 -8.44 -15.38
N SER A 125 2.98 -8.79 -15.51
CA SER A 125 3.72 -8.56 -16.75
C SER A 125 3.09 -9.31 -17.92
N SER A 126 2.72 -10.57 -17.70
CA SER A 126 2.04 -11.36 -18.71
C SER A 126 0.69 -10.77 -19.08
N SER A 127 -0.05 -10.33 -18.06
CA SER A 127 -1.37 -9.76 -18.27
C SER A 127 -1.32 -8.50 -19.11
N SER A 128 -0.25 -7.75 -19.03
CA SER A 128 -0.15 -6.50 -19.77
C SER A 128 -0.13 -6.74 -21.28
N ASP A 129 0.15 -7.93 -21.71
CA ASP A 129 0.12 -8.28 -23.12
C ASP A 129 -1.30 -8.49 -23.63
N LYS A 130 -2.27 -8.66 -22.74
CA LYS A 130 -3.65 -8.90 -23.13
C LYS A 130 -4.30 -7.58 -23.52
N PRO A 131 -5.07 -7.61 -24.57
CA PRO A 131 -5.83 -6.43 -24.96
C PRO A 131 -6.83 -6.09 -23.89
N LYS A 132 -7.23 -5.39 -23.73
CA LYS A 132 -7.86 -5.14 -22.75
C LYS A 132 -9.07 -4.81 -22.50
N ARG A 133 -9.23 -5.15 -22.56
CA ARG A 133 -10.04 -5.21 -22.08
C ARG A 133 -10.93 -4.62 -21.94
N LYS A 134 -11.15 -4.71 -22.30
CA LYS A 134 -11.76 -4.41 -22.10
C LYS A 134 -12.36 -3.78 -21.44
N ARG A 135 -12.19 -3.77 -21.67
CA ARG A 135 -12.57 -3.37 -20.90
C ARG A 135 -13.25 -2.64 -20.40
N ARG A 136 -13.35 -2.50 -20.77
CA ARG A 136 -13.78 -1.95 -20.21
C ARG A 136 -14.81 -1.54 -19.93
N ARG A 137 -15.09 -1.68 -20.32
CA ARG A 137 -15.79 -1.45 -19.99
C ARG A 137 -16.48 -1.24 -19.28
N LYS A 138 -16.51 -1.40 -19.45
CA LYS A 138 -16.96 -1.36 -18.64
C LYS A 138 -17.21 -1.07 -17.74
N GLY A 139 -17.10 -1.02 -17.96
CA GLY A 139 -17.16 -0.71 -16.86
C GLY A 139 -17.70 -0.57 -16.23
N LEU A 140 -17.78 -0.60 -16.68
CA LEU A 140 -18.10 -0.46 -15.95
C LEU A 140 -18.57 -0.60 -15.19
N PHE A 141 -18.52 -0.88 -15.29
CA PHE A 141 -18.73 -1.10 -14.41
C PHE A 141 -18.87 -1.19 -13.52
N VAL A 142 -18.86 -1.31 -13.79
CA VAL A 142 -18.87 -1.60 -12.90
C VAL A 142 -18.90 -1.34 -12.10
N ASP A 143 -18.87 -1.26 -12.24
CA ASP A 143 -18.78 -1.09 -11.38
C ASP A 143 -18.89 -0.92 -10.47
N THR A 144 -19.17 -0.80 -10.34
CA THR A 144 -19.21 -0.92 -9.45
C THR A 144 -19.42 -1.02 -8.51
N SER A 145 -19.83 -1.13 -8.35
CA SER A 145 -19.98 -1.34 -7.30
C SER A 145 -19.60 -1.90 -6.44
N TYR A 146 -19.40 -2.04 -5.69
CA TYR A 146 -18.84 -2.58 -4.80
C TYR A 146 -18.91 -2.76 -4.08
#